data_1766b079b0662af8315f6e5f70d92829
#
_entry.id   1766b079b0662af8315f6e5f70d92829
#
_cell.length_a   1.000
_cell.length_b   1.000
_cell.length_c   1.000
_cell.angle_alpha   90.00
_cell.angle_beta   90.00
_cell.angle_gamma   90.00
#
_symmetry.space_group_name_H-M   'P 1'
#
loop_
_entity.id
_entity.type
_entity.pdbx_description
1 polymer ?
#
loop_
_entity_poly.entity_id
_entity_poly.type
_entity_poly.pdbx_seq_one_letter_code
_entity_poly.pdbx_strand_id
1 'polypeptide(L)'
;MVENGLGFNRELWGLPTDRGPAPGPRGCFWTENEDVVRLLDSLSREAPILLAGPTASGKSALALALAARDGRVIVNADALQVFACWRILTARPSIDDEAALPHALYGHVGRDQAYSVGHWLREVAGLLDRPVVIVGGTGLYFAALTEGLAEIPAVPADVRAEAEAVQAAGGVQALLAGLDAATATRIDTDNPRRVQRAWEVLRATGRGLADWQADTGSPLLPLHTAEAVVLRPDPAWLDARIARRFGQMLALGALEEVRAMQPVWQPDRPWARAIGAADLMAHLQGEVDLQSASAAAILSSRRYAKRQRTWGRSRRSGWLGVALT
;
A
#
# COMPACT_ATOMS: atom_id res chain seq x y z
N MET A 1 -10.86 3.33 -37.94
CA MET A 1 -9.41 3.28 -37.91
C MET A 1 -8.90 4.59 -37.36
N VAL A 2 -8.54 4.63 -36.07
CA VAL A 2 -7.73 5.70 -35.46
C VAL A 2 -6.81 4.97 -34.49
N GLU A 3 -5.57 4.78 -34.94
CA GLU A 3 -4.45 4.29 -34.15
C GLU A 3 -4.05 5.40 -33.17
N ASN A 4 -4.28 5.21 -31.87
CA ASN A 4 -3.63 5.97 -30.83
C ASN A 4 -2.51 5.13 -30.23
N GLY A 5 -1.42 5.04 -30.98
CA GLY A 5 -0.13 4.59 -30.48
C GLY A 5 0.51 5.68 -29.64
N LEU A 6 0.36 5.66 -28.32
CA LEU A 6 1.24 6.39 -27.42
C LEU A 6 2.59 5.66 -27.38
N GLY A 7 3.42 5.94 -28.36
CA GLY A 7 4.82 5.54 -28.38
C GLY A 7 5.54 6.16 -27.17
N PHE A 8 6.17 5.32 -26.37
CA PHE A 8 7.04 5.75 -25.28
C PHE A 8 8.25 6.50 -25.87
N ASN A 9 8.23 7.82 -25.75
CA ASN A 9 9.35 8.65 -26.17
C ASN A 9 10.36 8.75 -25.01
N ARG A 10 11.51 8.04 -25.11
CA ARG A 10 12.61 8.06 -24.16
C ARG A 10 13.13 9.46 -23.83
N GLU A 11 13.01 10.39 -24.78
CA GLU A 11 13.47 11.77 -24.63
C GLU A 11 12.58 12.58 -23.67
N LEU A 12 11.31 12.25 -23.52
CA LEU A 12 10.41 12.90 -22.57
C LEU A 12 10.75 12.60 -21.10
N TRP A 13 11.55 11.55 -20.83
CA TRP A 13 11.93 11.12 -19.49
C TRP A 13 13.41 11.32 -19.18
N GLY A 14 14.17 11.96 -20.08
CA GLY A 14 15.57 12.34 -19.82
C GLY A 14 16.52 11.17 -19.48
N LEU A 15 16.25 9.95 -19.96
CA LEU A 15 17.07 8.79 -19.68
C LEU A 15 18.36 8.83 -20.50
N PRO A 16 19.55 8.82 -19.89
CA PRO A 16 20.82 8.82 -20.61
C PRO A 16 21.00 7.52 -21.39
N THR A 17 21.44 7.65 -22.64
CA THR A 17 21.62 6.54 -23.58
C THR A 17 22.93 5.76 -23.37
N ASP A 18 23.81 6.22 -22.49
CA ASP A 18 25.10 5.54 -22.25
C ASP A 18 25.69 5.98 -20.90
N ARG A 19 25.41 5.25 -19.82
CA ARG A 19 26.20 5.27 -18.59
C ARG A 19 26.23 3.86 -18.03
N GLY A 20 27.45 3.38 -17.78
CA GLY A 20 27.70 2.20 -16.97
C GLY A 20 26.99 2.27 -15.62
N PRO A 21 26.90 1.18 -14.83
CA PRO A 21 26.05 1.08 -13.64
C PRO A 21 26.29 2.29 -12.74
N ALA A 22 25.22 3.06 -12.50
CA ALA A 22 25.28 4.17 -11.56
C ALA A 22 25.75 3.64 -10.21
N PRO A 23 26.66 4.31 -9.51
CA PRO A 23 27.04 3.90 -8.17
C PRO A 23 25.79 3.93 -7.30
N GLY A 24 25.41 2.76 -6.76
CA GLY A 24 24.28 2.65 -5.84
C GLY A 24 24.43 3.64 -4.68
N PRO A 25 23.33 4.06 -4.03
CA PRO A 25 23.38 5.05 -2.96
C PRO A 25 24.40 4.64 -1.90
N ARG A 26 25.42 5.45 -1.72
CA ARG A 26 26.50 5.18 -0.75
C ARG A 26 25.91 5.15 0.66
N GLY A 27 26.14 4.05 1.40
CA GLY A 27 25.68 3.86 2.77
C GLY A 27 24.34 3.12 2.88
N CYS A 28 23.94 2.36 1.88
CA CYS A 28 22.74 1.55 1.97
C CYS A 28 22.99 0.30 2.84
N PHE A 29 22.29 0.16 3.94
CA PHE A 29 22.30 -1.01 4.85
C PHE A 29 22.32 -2.37 4.12
N TRP A 30 21.79 -2.42 2.90
CA TRP A 30 21.65 -3.62 2.08
C TRP A 30 22.95 -4.05 1.38
N THR A 31 23.89 -3.15 1.11
CA THR A 31 25.15 -3.49 0.44
C THR A 31 26.16 -4.18 1.35
N GLU A 32 25.93 -4.11 2.67
CA GLU A 32 26.78 -4.75 3.68
C GLU A 32 26.25 -6.09 4.17
N ASN A 33 24.99 -6.45 3.81
CA ASN A 33 24.36 -7.71 4.17
C ASN A 33 24.54 -8.72 3.03
N GLU A 34 25.42 -9.71 3.21
CA GLU A 34 25.71 -10.74 2.21
C GLU A 34 24.45 -11.51 1.73
N ASP A 35 23.49 -11.76 2.62
CA ASP A 35 22.25 -12.49 2.25
C ASP A 35 21.39 -11.65 1.31
N VAL A 36 21.41 -10.32 1.46
CA VAL A 36 20.69 -9.44 0.56
C VAL A 36 21.43 -9.29 -0.77
N VAL A 37 22.73 -9.24 -0.77
CA VAL A 37 23.52 -9.24 -2.01
C VAL A 37 23.27 -10.53 -2.80
N ARG A 38 23.33 -11.69 -2.15
CA ARG A 38 23.00 -12.99 -2.78
C ARG A 38 21.55 -13.03 -3.30
N LEU A 39 20.61 -12.48 -2.52
CA LEU A 39 19.23 -12.36 -2.98
C LEU A 39 19.14 -11.52 -4.25
N LEU A 40 19.74 -10.34 -4.26
CA LEU A 40 19.76 -9.48 -5.43
C LEU A 40 20.29 -10.22 -6.66
N ASP A 41 21.39 -10.95 -6.50
CA ASP A 41 22.01 -11.71 -7.61
C ASP A 41 21.16 -12.91 -8.09
N SER A 42 20.34 -13.49 -7.20
CA SER A 42 19.47 -14.62 -7.54
C SER A 42 18.19 -14.22 -8.27
N LEU A 43 17.77 -12.96 -8.15
CA LEU A 43 16.50 -12.51 -8.76
C LEU A 43 16.67 -12.23 -10.26
N SER A 44 15.67 -12.65 -11.05
CA SER A 44 15.60 -12.40 -12.48
C SER A 44 15.71 -10.91 -12.81
N ARG A 45 16.33 -10.60 -13.92
CA ARG A 45 16.42 -9.23 -14.45
C ARG A 45 15.20 -8.82 -15.28
N GLU A 46 14.41 -9.78 -15.73
CA GLU A 46 13.29 -9.57 -16.65
C GLU A 46 11.93 -9.75 -15.97
N ALA A 47 11.76 -10.84 -15.19
CA ALA A 47 10.49 -11.14 -14.54
C ALA A 47 10.05 -10.02 -13.58
N PRO A 48 8.74 -9.70 -13.48
CA PRO A 48 8.24 -8.78 -12.47
C PRO A 48 8.64 -9.20 -11.05
N ILE A 49 9.08 -8.27 -10.22
CA ILE A 49 9.42 -8.53 -8.82
C ILE A 49 8.34 -7.95 -7.92
N LEU A 50 7.78 -8.77 -7.03
CA LEU A 50 6.86 -8.38 -5.99
C LEU A 50 7.62 -8.28 -4.67
N LEU A 51 7.77 -7.09 -4.12
CA LEU A 51 8.51 -6.84 -2.90
C LEU A 51 7.58 -6.38 -1.78
N ALA A 52 7.29 -7.28 -0.86
CA ALA A 52 6.41 -7.00 0.26
C ALA A 52 7.17 -6.94 1.59
N GLY A 53 6.60 -6.20 2.54
CA GLY A 53 7.14 -6.14 3.89
C GLY A 53 6.41 -5.12 4.75
N PRO A 54 6.56 -5.20 6.08
CA PRO A 54 5.95 -4.22 6.97
C PRO A 54 6.56 -2.83 6.78
N THR A 55 5.87 -1.81 7.29
CA THR A 55 6.44 -0.46 7.33
C THR A 55 7.77 -0.47 8.08
N ALA A 56 8.71 0.38 7.71
CA ALA A 56 10.07 0.47 8.25
C ALA A 56 10.98 -0.77 8.04
N SER A 57 10.57 -1.78 7.24
CA SER A 57 11.41 -2.96 6.96
C SER A 57 12.59 -2.70 6.01
N GLY A 58 12.63 -1.55 5.33
CA GLY A 58 13.67 -1.23 4.35
C GLY A 58 13.33 -1.63 2.91
N LYS A 59 12.11 -2.09 2.64
CA LYS A 59 11.67 -2.51 1.29
C LYS A 59 11.91 -1.47 0.19
N SER A 60 11.74 -0.17 0.50
CA SER A 60 11.96 0.90 -0.50
C SER A 60 13.42 0.99 -0.93
N ALA A 61 14.36 0.89 0.01
CA ALA A 61 15.80 0.88 -0.32
C ALA A 61 16.19 -0.35 -1.15
N LEU A 62 15.58 -1.53 -0.87
CA LEU A 62 15.78 -2.73 -1.69
C LEU A 62 15.19 -2.56 -3.10
N ALA A 63 14.00 -1.93 -3.21
CA ALA A 63 13.40 -1.63 -4.51
C ALA A 63 14.27 -0.66 -5.34
N LEU A 64 14.86 0.36 -4.71
CA LEU A 64 15.80 1.27 -5.36
C LEU A 64 17.05 0.52 -5.87
N ALA A 65 17.61 -0.41 -5.08
CA ALA A 65 18.75 -1.22 -5.49
C ALA A 65 18.42 -2.11 -6.69
N LEU A 66 17.25 -2.77 -6.69
CA LEU A 66 16.76 -3.59 -7.81
C LEU A 66 16.52 -2.74 -9.06
N ALA A 67 15.91 -1.57 -8.90
CA ALA A 67 15.65 -0.67 -10.02
C ALA A 67 16.94 -0.10 -10.63
N ALA A 68 17.90 0.25 -9.80
CA ALA A 68 19.23 0.71 -10.27
C ALA A 68 20.01 -0.39 -10.99
N ARG A 69 19.91 -1.65 -10.52
CA ARG A 69 20.56 -2.82 -11.15
C ARG A 69 20.00 -3.13 -12.54
N ASP A 70 18.66 -3.09 -12.70
CA ASP A 70 17.96 -3.67 -13.83
C ASP A 70 17.23 -2.64 -14.70
N GLY A 71 17.21 -1.36 -14.34
CA GLY A 71 16.42 -0.34 -15.05
C GLY A 71 14.90 -0.50 -14.87
N ARG A 72 14.47 -1.07 -13.73
CA ARG A 72 13.04 -1.33 -13.46
C ARG A 72 12.30 -0.06 -13.08
N VAL A 73 11.00 -0.02 -13.39
CA VAL A 73 10.08 0.95 -12.80
C VAL A 73 9.68 0.49 -11.40
N ILE A 74 9.79 1.38 -10.41
CA ILE A 74 9.34 1.14 -9.04
C ILE A 74 7.85 1.49 -8.95
N VAL A 75 7.00 0.48 -8.74
CA VAL A 75 5.54 0.64 -8.70
C VAL A 75 5.03 0.53 -7.27
N ASN A 76 4.29 1.53 -6.83
CA ASN A 76 3.73 1.57 -5.49
C ASN A 76 2.63 0.50 -5.27
N ALA A 77 2.74 -0.25 -4.16
CA ALA A 77 1.70 -1.13 -3.63
C ALA A 77 1.35 -0.80 -2.16
N ASP A 78 1.30 0.49 -1.83
CA ASP A 78 0.84 1.00 -0.54
C ASP A 78 -0.34 1.96 -0.74
N ALA A 79 -1.49 1.62 -0.13
CA ALA A 79 -2.75 2.34 -0.31
C ALA A 79 -2.76 3.76 0.28
N LEU A 80 -1.77 4.11 1.11
CA LEU A 80 -1.65 5.46 1.67
C LEU A 80 -0.67 6.33 0.87
N GLN A 81 0.31 5.72 0.21
CA GLN A 81 1.29 6.43 -0.60
C GLN A 81 0.75 6.89 -1.98
N VAL A 82 -0.46 6.49 -2.33
CA VAL A 82 -1.13 6.95 -3.56
C VAL A 82 -1.57 8.41 -3.47
N PHE A 83 -1.85 8.92 -2.26
CA PHE A 83 -2.40 10.27 -2.08
C PHE A 83 -1.34 11.36 -2.21
N ALA A 84 -1.65 12.39 -2.97
CA ALA A 84 -0.77 13.53 -3.25
C ALA A 84 -0.47 14.38 -2.00
N CYS A 85 -1.42 14.44 -1.05
CA CYS A 85 -1.33 15.29 0.13
C CYS A 85 -0.30 14.85 1.18
N TRP A 86 0.26 13.64 1.05
CA TRP A 86 1.24 13.10 1.98
C TRP A 86 2.52 12.66 1.26
N ARG A 87 3.66 13.16 1.69
CA ARG A 87 4.97 12.66 1.25
C ARG A 87 5.80 12.18 2.44
N ILE A 88 5.98 13.04 3.44
CA ILE A 88 6.82 12.76 4.60
C ILE A 88 6.13 11.75 5.51
N LEU A 89 4.89 12.00 5.90
CA LEU A 89 4.15 11.20 6.86
C LEU A 89 3.91 9.75 6.37
N THR A 90 3.74 9.56 5.08
CA THR A 90 3.60 8.21 4.48
C THR A 90 4.93 7.61 4.04
N ALA A 91 6.02 8.36 4.16
CA ALA A 91 7.36 7.99 3.66
C ALA A 91 7.33 7.57 2.18
N ARG A 92 6.70 8.36 1.33
CA ARG A 92 6.85 8.26 -0.12
C ARG A 92 8.31 8.48 -0.50
N PRO A 93 8.74 8.01 -1.67
CA PRO A 93 10.05 8.34 -2.22
C PRO A 93 10.32 9.85 -2.16
N SER A 94 11.56 10.23 -1.88
CA SER A 94 11.98 11.62 -1.93
C SER A 94 11.92 12.15 -3.37
N ILE A 95 11.99 13.46 -3.53
CA ILE A 95 12.08 14.08 -4.86
C ILE A 95 13.35 13.60 -5.57
N ASP A 96 14.45 13.42 -4.83
CA ASP A 96 15.71 12.93 -5.37
C ASP A 96 15.63 11.47 -5.82
N ASP A 97 14.91 10.61 -5.06
CA ASP A 97 14.67 9.21 -5.46
C ASP A 97 13.84 9.16 -6.76
N GLU A 98 12.77 9.97 -6.83
CA GLU A 98 11.90 10.04 -8.02
C GLU A 98 12.64 10.63 -9.25
N ALA A 99 13.60 11.53 -9.03
CA ALA A 99 14.45 12.09 -10.08
C ALA A 99 15.52 11.09 -10.55
N ALA A 100 16.03 10.23 -9.64
CA ALA A 100 17.10 9.28 -9.95
C ALA A 100 16.59 8.03 -10.68
N LEU A 101 15.41 7.54 -10.36
CA LEU A 101 14.85 6.29 -10.88
C LEU A 101 13.35 6.45 -11.18
N PRO A 102 12.81 5.72 -12.18
CA PRO A 102 11.40 5.82 -12.52
C PRO A 102 10.52 5.24 -11.41
N HIS A 103 9.59 6.04 -10.90
CA HIS A 103 8.58 5.67 -9.92
C HIS A 103 7.18 5.84 -10.50
N ALA A 104 6.26 4.95 -10.15
CA ALA A 104 4.88 5.00 -10.60
C ALA A 104 3.89 4.76 -9.44
N LEU A 105 2.72 5.38 -9.53
CA LEU A 105 1.59 5.26 -8.60
C LEU A 105 1.89 5.79 -7.19
N TYR A 106 2.79 6.75 -7.07
CA TYR A 106 3.05 7.51 -5.85
C TYR A 106 2.43 8.90 -5.95
N GLY A 107 1.60 9.31 -4.98
CA GLY A 107 1.05 10.64 -4.85
C GLY A 107 0.33 11.19 -6.08
N HIS A 108 -0.28 10.33 -6.86
CA HIS A 108 -1.01 10.67 -8.08
C HIS A 108 -2.51 10.85 -7.86
N VAL A 109 -3.01 10.48 -6.66
CA VAL A 109 -4.44 10.56 -6.31
C VAL A 109 -4.70 11.83 -5.52
N GLY A 110 -5.58 12.69 -6.02
CA GLY A 110 -6.06 13.85 -5.30
C GLY A 110 -6.90 13.47 -4.06
N ARG A 111 -6.92 14.33 -3.04
CA ARG A 111 -7.63 14.05 -1.77
C ARG A 111 -9.14 13.81 -1.96
N ASP A 112 -9.75 14.46 -2.95
CA ASP A 112 -11.19 14.37 -3.22
C ASP A 112 -11.53 13.25 -4.22
N GLN A 113 -10.52 12.60 -4.77
CA GLN A 113 -10.66 11.54 -5.74
C GLN A 113 -10.93 10.20 -5.06
N ALA A 114 -11.94 9.47 -5.52
CA ALA A 114 -12.19 8.11 -5.10
C ALA A 114 -11.12 7.17 -5.69
N TYR A 115 -10.51 6.36 -4.84
CA TYR A 115 -9.50 5.41 -5.26
C TYR A 115 -9.70 4.05 -4.56
N SER A 116 -9.52 2.97 -5.29
CA SER A 116 -9.75 1.60 -4.81
C SER A 116 -8.68 0.66 -5.35
N VAL A 117 -8.64 -0.57 -4.83
CA VAL A 117 -7.78 -1.63 -5.36
C VAL A 117 -8.06 -1.92 -6.84
N GLY A 118 -9.31 -1.79 -7.30
CA GLY A 118 -9.66 -1.94 -8.73
C GLY A 118 -9.11 -0.83 -9.61
N HIS A 119 -9.03 0.42 -9.10
CA HIS A 119 -8.34 1.51 -9.82
C HIS A 119 -6.84 1.20 -9.92
N TRP A 120 -6.22 0.82 -8.80
CA TRP A 120 -4.81 0.46 -8.76
C TRP A 120 -4.47 -0.69 -9.72
N LEU A 121 -5.29 -1.76 -9.80
CA LEU A 121 -5.07 -2.87 -10.73
C LEU A 121 -5.09 -2.42 -12.19
N ARG A 122 -6.03 -1.57 -12.58
CA ARG A 122 -6.10 -1.04 -13.96
C ARG A 122 -4.87 -0.21 -14.32
N GLU A 123 -4.37 0.58 -13.38
CA GLU A 123 -3.16 1.39 -13.59
C GLU A 123 -1.90 0.51 -13.65
N VAL A 124 -1.78 -0.50 -12.78
CA VAL A 124 -0.66 -1.45 -12.82
C VAL A 124 -0.64 -2.24 -14.13
N ALA A 125 -1.82 -2.61 -14.68
CA ALA A 125 -1.91 -3.33 -15.95
C ALA A 125 -1.15 -2.62 -17.09
N GLY A 126 -1.21 -1.29 -17.13
CA GLY A 126 -0.48 -0.48 -18.12
C GLY A 126 1.04 -0.37 -17.88
N LEU A 127 1.56 -0.99 -16.80
CA LEU A 127 2.99 -0.95 -16.46
C LEU A 127 3.68 -2.32 -16.58
N LEU A 128 2.93 -3.40 -16.80
CA LEU A 128 3.48 -4.76 -16.84
C LEU A 128 4.15 -5.14 -18.18
N ASP A 129 4.12 -4.28 -19.16
CA ASP A 129 4.82 -4.43 -20.45
C ASP A 129 6.34 -4.23 -20.37
N ARG A 130 6.85 -3.88 -19.19
CA ARG A 130 8.25 -3.56 -18.91
C ARG A 130 8.70 -4.17 -17.58
N PRO A 131 10.02 -4.26 -17.32
CA PRO A 131 10.52 -4.70 -16.03
C PRO A 131 10.06 -3.79 -14.90
N VAL A 132 9.39 -4.35 -13.88
CA VAL A 132 8.88 -3.63 -12.72
C VAL A 132 9.35 -4.25 -11.41
N VAL A 133 9.46 -3.43 -10.36
CA VAL A 133 9.45 -3.87 -8.97
C VAL A 133 8.25 -3.25 -8.27
N ILE A 134 7.26 -4.08 -7.95
CA ILE A 134 6.02 -3.67 -7.27
C ILE A 134 6.25 -3.78 -5.77
N VAL A 135 6.33 -2.64 -5.09
CA VAL A 135 6.79 -2.57 -3.71
C VAL A 135 5.74 -1.96 -2.78
N GLY A 136 5.45 -2.62 -1.66
CA GLY A 136 4.49 -2.07 -0.71
C GLY A 136 4.20 -2.92 0.51
N GLY A 137 3.25 -2.43 1.31
CA GLY A 137 2.80 -3.09 2.53
C GLY A 137 1.31 -3.47 2.51
N THR A 138 0.56 -3.10 1.46
CA THR A 138 -0.88 -3.36 1.36
C THR A 138 -1.14 -4.75 0.81
N GLY A 139 -1.46 -5.69 1.71
CA GLY A 139 -1.69 -7.08 1.34
C GLY A 139 -2.77 -7.27 0.28
N LEU A 140 -3.86 -6.50 0.37
CA LEU A 140 -4.96 -6.58 -0.59
C LEU A 140 -4.52 -6.26 -2.03
N TYR A 141 -3.56 -5.34 -2.22
CA TYR A 141 -3.05 -5.01 -3.55
C TYR A 141 -2.33 -6.22 -4.16
N PHE A 142 -1.47 -6.87 -3.39
CA PHE A 142 -0.79 -8.08 -3.86
C PHE A 142 -1.76 -9.25 -4.10
N ALA A 143 -2.73 -9.48 -3.20
CA ALA A 143 -3.72 -10.53 -3.40
C ALA A 143 -4.55 -10.27 -4.67
N ALA A 144 -5.04 -9.05 -4.85
CA ALA A 144 -5.79 -8.67 -6.04
C ALA A 144 -4.98 -8.86 -7.35
N LEU A 145 -3.67 -8.57 -7.28
CA LEU A 145 -2.77 -8.72 -8.42
C LEU A 145 -2.51 -10.19 -8.79
N THR A 146 -2.29 -11.06 -7.76
CA THR A 146 -1.81 -12.44 -7.95
C THR A 146 -2.86 -13.52 -7.81
N GLU A 147 -4.00 -13.21 -7.19
CA GLU A 147 -5.11 -14.12 -6.95
C GLU A 147 -6.38 -13.68 -7.70
N GLY A 148 -6.41 -12.42 -8.19
CA GLY A 148 -7.55 -11.79 -8.83
C GLY A 148 -8.39 -10.94 -7.89
N LEU A 149 -9.33 -10.21 -8.48
CA LEU A 149 -10.28 -9.35 -7.75
C LEU A 149 -11.67 -9.55 -8.32
N ALA A 150 -12.66 -9.83 -7.48
CA ALA A 150 -14.05 -9.91 -7.89
C ALA A 150 -14.54 -8.55 -8.42
N GLU A 151 -15.19 -8.56 -9.58
CA GLU A 151 -15.72 -7.35 -10.24
C GLU A 151 -17.08 -6.96 -9.66
N ILE A 152 -17.09 -6.54 -8.39
CA ILE A 152 -18.30 -6.13 -7.71
C ILE A 152 -18.72 -4.73 -8.19
N PRO A 153 -19.97 -4.53 -8.64
CA PRO A 153 -20.47 -3.23 -9.03
C PRO A 153 -20.30 -2.16 -7.93
N ALA A 154 -20.21 -0.90 -8.34
CA ALA A 154 -20.14 0.21 -7.39
C ALA A 154 -21.41 0.24 -6.53
N VAL A 155 -21.24 0.34 -5.21
CA VAL A 155 -22.35 0.51 -4.28
C VAL A 155 -22.87 1.94 -4.38
N PRO A 156 -24.17 2.15 -4.63
CA PRO A 156 -24.80 3.45 -4.66
C PRO A 156 -24.69 4.21 -3.32
N ALA A 157 -24.75 5.53 -3.37
CA ALA A 157 -24.58 6.35 -2.16
C ALA A 157 -25.74 6.19 -1.17
N ASP A 158 -26.94 6.01 -1.65
CA ASP A 158 -28.14 5.74 -0.85
C ASP A 158 -28.05 4.41 -0.07
N VAL A 159 -27.52 3.36 -0.69
CA VAL A 159 -27.25 2.07 0.01
C VAL A 159 -26.21 2.23 1.11
N ARG A 160 -25.19 3.08 0.91
CA ARG A 160 -24.22 3.37 1.98
C ARG A 160 -24.87 4.13 3.13
N ALA A 161 -25.68 5.15 2.82
CA ALA A 161 -26.42 5.89 3.85
C ALA A 161 -27.39 4.97 4.61
N GLU A 162 -28.05 4.02 3.93
CA GLU A 162 -28.90 3.00 4.56
C GLU A 162 -28.08 2.14 5.53
N ALA A 163 -26.89 1.66 5.11
CA ALA A 163 -26.01 0.85 5.97
C ALA A 163 -25.55 1.62 7.22
N GLU A 164 -25.21 2.91 7.07
CA GLU A 164 -24.84 3.78 8.18
C GLU A 164 -26.01 3.98 9.15
N ALA A 165 -27.23 4.17 8.64
CA ALA A 165 -28.44 4.30 9.45
C ALA A 165 -28.77 3.01 10.20
N VAL A 166 -28.68 1.83 9.55
CA VAL A 166 -28.86 0.52 10.18
C VAL A 166 -27.82 0.31 11.29
N GLN A 167 -26.57 0.64 11.03
CA GLN A 167 -25.52 0.52 12.02
C GLN A 167 -25.70 1.48 13.20
N ALA A 168 -26.15 2.69 12.96
CA ALA A 168 -26.43 3.67 14.01
C ALA A 168 -27.60 3.22 14.92
N ALA A 169 -28.63 2.60 14.36
CA ALA A 169 -29.81 2.16 15.08
C ALA A 169 -29.62 0.85 15.87
N GLY A 170 -28.88 -0.13 15.32
CA GLY A 170 -28.78 -1.48 15.91
C GLY A 170 -27.37 -2.04 15.97
N GLY A 171 -26.35 -1.21 15.73
CA GLY A 171 -24.96 -1.63 15.75
C GLY A 171 -24.60 -2.58 14.60
N VAL A 172 -23.40 -3.17 14.70
CA VAL A 172 -22.91 -4.14 13.70
C VAL A 172 -23.79 -5.40 13.63
N GLN A 173 -24.47 -5.75 14.71
CA GLN A 173 -25.35 -6.92 14.79
C GLN A 173 -26.57 -6.80 13.87
N ALA A 174 -27.11 -5.60 13.71
CA ALA A 174 -28.22 -5.36 12.77
C ALA A 174 -27.80 -5.57 11.32
N LEU A 175 -26.56 -5.17 10.95
CA LEU A 175 -26.00 -5.46 9.64
C LEU A 175 -25.73 -6.96 9.44
N LEU A 176 -25.20 -7.65 10.46
CA LEU A 176 -24.93 -9.10 10.42
C LEU A 176 -26.20 -9.90 10.20
N ALA A 177 -27.30 -9.52 10.87
CA ALA A 177 -28.61 -10.20 10.71
C ALA A 177 -29.17 -10.10 9.28
N GLY A 178 -28.73 -9.11 8.50
CA GLY A 178 -29.13 -8.92 7.10
C GLY A 178 -28.22 -9.61 6.08
N LEU A 179 -27.18 -10.35 6.49
CA LEU A 179 -26.27 -11.04 5.58
C LEU A 179 -26.78 -12.43 5.19
N ASP A 180 -26.36 -12.88 4.01
CA ASP A 180 -26.50 -14.28 3.63
C ASP A 180 -25.57 -15.19 4.47
N ALA A 181 -25.95 -16.44 4.68
CA ALA A 181 -25.24 -17.39 5.54
C ALA A 181 -23.81 -17.69 5.02
N ALA A 182 -23.63 -17.76 3.69
CA ALA A 182 -22.32 -18.04 3.10
C ALA A 182 -21.32 -16.89 3.36
N THR A 183 -21.78 -15.66 3.24
CA THR A 183 -20.97 -14.47 3.54
C THR A 183 -20.70 -14.36 5.04
N ALA A 184 -21.71 -14.53 5.90
CA ALA A 184 -21.56 -14.42 7.34
C ALA A 184 -20.53 -15.40 7.94
N THR A 185 -20.41 -16.61 7.36
CA THR A 185 -19.42 -17.61 7.80
C THR A 185 -17.98 -17.33 7.31
N ARG A 186 -17.81 -16.55 6.25
CA ARG A 186 -16.50 -16.32 5.62
C ARG A 186 -15.85 -14.99 6.00
N ILE A 187 -16.64 -13.99 6.39
CA ILE A 187 -16.11 -12.69 6.75
C ILE A 187 -15.65 -12.66 8.22
N ASP A 188 -14.73 -11.74 8.50
CA ASP A 188 -14.36 -11.36 9.85
C ASP A 188 -15.49 -10.49 10.45
N THR A 189 -16.34 -11.11 11.24
CA THR A 189 -17.51 -10.48 11.86
C THR A 189 -17.15 -9.49 12.98
N ASP A 190 -15.93 -9.56 13.52
CA ASP A 190 -15.42 -8.61 14.50
C ASP A 190 -14.97 -7.30 13.84
N ASN A 191 -14.98 -7.22 12.51
CA ASN A 191 -14.59 -6.04 11.75
C ASN A 191 -15.84 -5.33 11.20
N PRO A 192 -16.33 -4.25 11.85
CA PRO A 192 -17.57 -3.56 11.44
C PRO A 192 -17.57 -3.10 9.98
N ARG A 193 -16.40 -2.68 9.46
CA ARG A 193 -16.29 -2.21 8.06
C ARG A 193 -16.43 -3.35 7.05
N ARG A 194 -15.96 -4.56 7.39
CA ARG A 194 -16.15 -5.73 6.53
C ARG A 194 -17.61 -6.18 6.54
N VAL A 195 -18.24 -6.13 7.69
CA VAL A 195 -19.68 -6.43 7.83
C VAL A 195 -20.49 -5.42 7.03
N GLN A 196 -20.25 -4.12 7.22
CA GLN A 196 -20.93 -3.06 6.45
C GLN A 196 -20.73 -3.26 4.95
N ARG A 197 -19.50 -3.49 4.50
CA ARG A 197 -19.21 -3.73 3.07
C ARG A 197 -19.96 -4.94 2.53
N ALA A 198 -20.02 -6.05 3.27
CA ALA A 198 -20.75 -7.26 2.86
C ALA A 198 -22.25 -6.99 2.73
N TRP A 199 -22.81 -6.26 3.70
CA TRP A 199 -24.21 -5.85 3.68
C TRP A 199 -24.52 -4.93 2.50
N GLU A 200 -23.70 -3.90 2.27
CA GLU A 200 -23.83 -2.99 1.14
C GLU A 200 -23.80 -3.72 -0.21
N VAL A 201 -22.88 -4.68 -0.37
CA VAL A 201 -22.78 -5.48 -1.61
C VAL A 201 -24.05 -6.31 -1.81
N LEU A 202 -24.49 -7.03 -0.81
CA LEU A 202 -25.72 -7.83 -0.88
C LEU A 202 -26.93 -6.94 -1.21
N ARG A 203 -27.07 -5.81 -0.52
CA ARG A 203 -28.18 -4.87 -0.68
C ARG A 203 -28.20 -4.23 -2.08
N ALA A 204 -27.02 -3.84 -2.60
CA ALA A 204 -26.90 -3.20 -3.91
C ALA A 204 -27.06 -4.18 -5.08
N THR A 205 -26.66 -5.45 -4.92
CA THR A 205 -26.54 -6.38 -6.05
C THR A 205 -27.46 -7.58 -5.97
N GLY A 206 -28.09 -7.84 -4.82
CA GLY A 206 -28.84 -9.07 -4.56
C GLY A 206 -27.98 -10.33 -4.45
N ARG A 207 -26.63 -10.21 -4.53
CA ARG A 207 -25.67 -11.33 -4.49
C ARG A 207 -24.70 -11.16 -3.33
N GLY A 208 -24.47 -12.21 -2.56
CA GLY A 208 -23.59 -12.20 -1.39
C GLY A 208 -22.12 -11.94 -1.74
N LEU A 209 -21.39 -11.32 -0.83
CA LEU A 209 -19.95 -11.03 -1.03
C LEU A 209 -19.15 -12.33 -1.22
N ALA A 210 -19.52 -13.42 -0.54
CA ALA A 210 -18.87 -14.72 -0.68
C ALA A 210 -19.01 -15.30 -2.09
N ASP A 211 -20.17 -15.11 -2.73
CA ASP A 211 -20.42 -15.58 -4.10
C ASP A 211 -19.66 -14.76 -5.14
N TRP A 212 -19.57 -13.44 -4.93
CA TRP A 212 -18.71 -12.58 -5.76
C TRP A 212 -17.24 -13.01 -5.66
N GLN A 213 -16.76 -13.32 -4.46
CA GLN A 213 -15.38 -13.76 -4.24
C GLN A 213 -15.09 -15.15 -4.78
N ALA A 214 -16.10 -16.03 -4.87
CA ALA A 214 -15.95 -17.33 -5.50
C ALA A 214 -15.86 -17.25 -7.03
N ASP A 215 -16.40 -16.18 -7.61
CA ASP A 215 -16.40 -15.90 -9.05
C ASP A 215 -15.35 -14.84 -9.41
N THR A 216 -14.19 -14.94 -8.79
CA THR A 216 -13.06 -14.06 -9.09
C THR A 216 -12.40 -14.46 -10.40
N GLY A 217 -12.24 -13.51 -11.31
CA GLY A 217 -11.56 -13.73 -12.58
C GLY A 217 -10.08 -14.06 -12.46
N SER A 218 -9.43 -14.38 -13.57
CA SER A 218 -8.00 -14.68 -13.60
C SER A 218 -7.17 -13.50 -13.06
N PRO A 219 -6.09 -13.77 -12.30
CA PRO A 219 -5.22 -12.73 -11.80
C PRO A 219 -4.50 -12.00 -12.94
N LEU A 220 -4.26 -10.71 -12.75
CA LEU A 220 -3.53 -9.87 -13.71
C LEU A 220 -2.06 -10.32 -13.84
N LEU A 221 -1.44 -10.75 -12.73
CA LEU A 221 -0.08 -11.26 -12.68
C LEU A 221 -0.06 -12.55 -11.85
N PRO A 222 -0.27 -13.74 -12.47
CA PRO A 222 -0.19 -15.00 -11.75
C PRO A 222 1.13 -15.17 -11.02
N LEU A 223 1.11 -15.63 -9.77
CA LEU A 223 2.30 -15.65 -8.91
C LEU A 223 3.48 -16.42 -9.52
N HIS A 224 3.22 -17.46 -10.31
CA HIS A 224 4.26 -18.25 -10.97
C HIS A 224 4.98 -17.52 -12.12
N THR A 225 4.48 -16.36 -12.56
CA THR A 225 5.09 -15.50 -13.58
C THR A 225 5.89 -14.34 -13.00
N ALA A 226 5.98 -14.25 -11.68
CA ALA A 226 6.67 -13.19 -10.97
C ALA A 226 7.58 -13.75 -9.88
N GLU A 227 8.59 -13.01 -9.50
CA GLU A 227 9.42 -13.32 -8.34
C GLU A 227 8.91 -12.56 -7.12
N ALA A 228 8.49 -13.28 -6.10
CA ALA A 228 7.84 -12.70 -4.94
C ALA A 228 8.71 -12.82 -3.68
N VAL A 229 9.07 -11.67 -3.13
CA VAL A 229 9.94 -11.54 -1.96
C VAL A 229 9.19 -10.88 -0.81
N VAL A 230 9.30 -11.43 0.39
CA VAL A 230 8.74 -10.84 1.60
C VAL A 230 9.81 -10.62 2.66
N LEU A 231 9.96 -9.38 3.11
CA LEU A 231 10.86 -9.03 4.21
C LEU A 231 10.23 -9.43 5.54
N ARG A 232 10.98 -10.18 6.35
CA ARG A 232 10.56 -10.72 7.65
C ARG A 232 11.47 -10.20 8.77
N PRO A 233 11.34 -8.92 9.16
CA PRO A 233 12.17 -8.35 10.21
C PRO A 233 11.83 -8.94 11.59
N ASP A 234 12.85 -9.01 12.43
CA ASP A 234 12.66 -9.24 13.88
C ASP A 234 11.73 -8.15 14.46
N PRO A 235 10.77 -8.51 15.33
CA PRO A 235 9.83 -7.56 15.90
C PRO A 235 10.48 -6.42 16.70
N ALA A 236 11.48 -6.71 17.52
CA ALA A 236 12.11 -5.71 18.37
C ALA A 236 12.97 -4.75 17.53
N TRP A 237 13.73 -5.29 16.57
CA TRP A 237 14.46 -4.51 15.58
C TRP A 237 13.53 -3.57 14.80
N LEU A 238 12.38 -4.07 14.34
CA LEU A 238 11.41 -3.28 13.60
C LEU A 238 10.79 -2.17 14.44
N ASP A 239 10.46 -2.45 15.69
CA ASP A 239 9.87 -1.49 16.63
C ASP A 239 10.80 -0.32 16.94
N ALA A 240 12.11 -0.58 17.08
CA ALA A 240 13.13 0.47 17.22
C ALA A 240 13.25 1.33 15.96
N ARG A 241 13.20 0.71 14.76
CA ARG A 241 13.22 1.42 13.49
C ARG A 241 11.98 2.29 13.27
N ILE A 242 10.80 1.81 13.65
CA ILE A 242 9.55 2.59 13.58
C ILE A 242 9.67 3.87 14.42
N ALA A 243 10.14 3.76 15.67
CA ALA A 243 10.29 4.91 16.53
C ALA A 243 11.30 5.93 15.99
N ARG A 244 12.49 5.46 15.55
CA ARG A 244 13.53 6.32 14.96
C ARG A 244 13.02 7.01 13.70
N ARG A 245 12.34 6.28 12.80
CA ARG A 245 11.78 6.83 11.56
C ARG A 245 10.74 7.90 11.82
N PHE A 246 9.87 7.72 12.83
CA PHE A 246 8.88 8.75 13.16
C PHE A 246 9.55 10.04 13.65
N GLY A 247 10.61 9.94 14.48
CA GLY A 247 11.42 11.10 14.85
C GLY A 247 12.06 11.80 13.64
N GLN A 248 12.58 11.03 12.67
CA GLN A 248 13.08 11.58 11.42
C GLN A 248 11.99 12.27 10.59
N MET A 249 10.78 11.73 10.52
CA MET A 249 9.65 12.35 9.84
C MET A 249 9.29 13.71 10.45
N LEU A 250 9.27 13.81 11.78
CA LEU A 250 9.06 15.10 12.47
C LEU A 250 10.15 16.11 12.14
N ALA A 251 11.43 15.69 12.16
CA ALA A 251 12.55 16.53 11.81
C ALA A 251 12.54 16.99 10.33
N LEU A 252 11.92 16.20 9.44
CA LEU A 252 11.74 16.52 8.03
C LEU A 252 10.50 17.37 7.73
N GLY A 253 9.67 17.70 8.74
CA GLY A 253 8.50 18.55 8.56
C GLY A 253 7.17 17.81 8.49
N ALA A 254 7.04 16.61 9.06
CA ALA A 254 5.76 15.90 9.08
C ALA A 254 4.65 16.68 9.79
N LEU A 255 4.99 17.46 10.83
CA LEU A 255 4.03 18.31 11.54
C LEU A 255 3.51 19.44 10.65
N GLU A 256 4.39 20.05 9.86
CA GLU A 256 4.06 21.10 8.89
C GLU A 256 3.19 20.54 7.76
N GLU A 257 3.49 19.32 7.29
CA GLU A 257 2.67 18.62 6.30
C GLU A 257 1.25 18.40 6.83
N VAL A 258 1.08 17.96 8.09
CA VAL A 258 -0.24 17.81 8.72
C VAL A 258 -0.92 19.17 8.95
N ARG A 259 -0.17 20.18 9.37
CA ARG A 259 -0.70 21.56 9.55
C ARG A 259 -1.29 22.12 8.27
N ALA A 260 -0.66 21.86 7.13
CA ALA A 260 -1.17 22.28 5.82
C ALA A 260 -2.53 21.65 5.47
N MET A 261 -2.85 20.49 6.06
CA MET A 261 -4.12 19.79 5.87
C MET A 261 -5.21 20.21 6.86
N GLN A 262 -4.88 20.98 7.90
CA GLN A 262 -5.83 21.38 8.95
C GLN A 262 -7.08 22.08 8.41
N PRO A 263 -7.02 23.04 7.44
CA PRO A 263 -8.21 23.72 6.93
C PRO A 263 -9.20 22.81 6.19
N VAL A 264 -8.74 21.64 5.73
CA VAL A 264 -9.53 20.70 4.92
C VAL A 264 -9.66 19.32 5.58
N TRP A 265 -9.32 19.24 6.88
CA TRP A 265 -9.30 18.00 7.61
C TRP A 265 -10.68 17.34 7.68
N GLN A 266 -10.76 16.09 7.24
CA GLN A 266 -11.95 15.24 7.28
C GLN A 266 -11.50 13.82 7.71
N PRO A 267 -11.73 13.42 8.98
CA PRO A 267 -11.17 12.19 9.56
C PRO A 267 -11.68 10.90 8.87
N ASP A 268 -12.85 10.94 8.26
CA ASP A 268 -13.46 9.78 7.59
C ASP A 268 -12.90 9.51 6.19
N ARG A 269 -12.20 10.48 5.61
CA ARG A 269 -11.62 10.33 4.27
C ARG A 269 -10.47 9.30 4.24
N PRO A 270 -10.31 8.57 3.12
CA PRO A 270 -9.24 7.57 2.99
C PRO A 270 -7.84 8.14 3.24
N TRP A 271 -7.53 9.33 2.75
CA TRP A 271 -6.23 9.97 2.96
C TRP A 271 -5.96 10.34 4.42
N ALA A 272 -7.00 10.71 5.19
CA ALA A 272 -6.85 11.05 6.61
C ALA A 272 -6.45 9.86 7.49
N ARG A 273 -6.50 8.63 6.94
CA ARG A 273 -6.05 7.39 7.61
C ARG A 273 -4.54 7.19 7.55
N ALA A 274 -3.77 8.11 6.99
CA ALA A 274 -2.31 8.09 7.08
C ALA A 274 -1.90 8.01 8.56
N ILE A 275 -1.02 7.03 8.85
CA ILE A 275 -0.66 6.75 10.25
C ILE A 275 0.10 7.94 10.84
N GLY A 276 -0.36 8.42 11.97
CA GLY A 276 0.15 9.62 12.61
C GLY A 276 -0.59 10.91 12.22
N ALA A 277 -1.39 10.91 11.14
CA ALA A 277 -2.11 12.12 10.72
C ALA A 277 -3.11 12.60 11.77
N ALA A 278 -3.98 11.71 12.26
CA ALA A 278 -4.95 12.05 13.31
C ALA A 278 -4.26 12.41 14.63
N ASP A 279 -3.18 11.69 15.00
CA ASP A 279 -2.45 11.95 16.24
C ASP A 279 -1.79 13.34 16.22
N LEU A 280 -1.12 13.70 15.12
CA LEU A 280 -0.52 15.03 14.96
C LEU A 280 -1.58 16.13 14.79
N MET A 281 -2.73 15.82 14.18
CA MET A 281 -3.85 16.77 14.09
C MET A 281 -4.41 17.10 15.48
N ALA A 282 -4.60 16.11 16.37
CA ALA A 282 -5.01 16.32 17.76
C ALA A 282 -4.04 17.24 18.51
N HIS A 283 -2.73 17.10 18.27
CA HIS A 283 -1.74 18.04 18.80
C HIS A 283 -1.93 19.47 18.24
N LEU A 284 -2.12 19.62 16.94
CA LEU A 284 -2.34 20.93 16.30
C LEU A 284 -3.63 21.61 16.76
N GLN A 285 -4.61 20.84 17.21
CA GLN A 285 -5.87 21.30 17.81
C GLN A 285 -5.76 21.61 19.31
N GLY A 286 -4.60 21.32 19.91
CA GLY A 286 -4.34 21.58 21.35
C GLY A 286 -4.91 20.53 22.29
N GLU A 287 -5.37 19.37 21.77
CA GLU A 287 -5.95 18.29 22.58
C GLU A 287 -4.89 17.50 23.35
N VAL A 288 -3.70 17.35 22.77
CA VAL A 288 -2.57 16.62 23.36
C VAL A 288 -1.24 17.32 23.05
N ASP A 289 -0.20 17.08 23.86
CA ASP A 289 1.14 17.56 23.55
C ASP A 289 1.80 16.74 22.43
N LEU A 290 2.88 17.27 21.83
CA LEU A 290 3.58 16.62 20.72
C LEU A 290 4.19 15.28 21.12
N GLN A 291 4.63 15.13 22.37
CA GLN A 291 5.21 13.89 22.86
C GLN A 291 4.15 12.78 22.90
N SER A 292 2.97 13.07 23.43
CA SER A 292 1.82 12.17 23.49
C SER A 292 1.33 11.79 22.08
N ALA A 293 1.18 12.76 21.18
CA ALA A 293 0.83 12.53 19.78
C ALA A 293 1.85 11.62 19.08
N SER A 294 3.15 11.86 19.29
CA SER A 294 4.22 11.06 18.72
C SER A 294 4.19 9.62 19.23
N ALA A 295 3.98 9.43 20.55
CA ALA A 295 3.88 8.11 21.15
C ALA A 295 2.68 7.32 20.59
N ALA A 296 1.53 7.98 20.41
CA ALA A 296 0.33 7.39 19.80
C ALA A 296 0.57 6.98 18.35
N ALA A 297 1.19 7.83 17.54
CA ALA A 297 1.55 7.55 16.14
C ALA A 297 2.53 6.39 16.01
N ILE A 298 3.55 6.31 16.88
CA ILE A 298 4.50 5.18 16.92
C ILE A 298 3.76 3.88 17.29
N LEU A 299 2.88 3.91 18.28
CA LEU A 299 2.08 2.74 18.67
C LEU A 299 1.16 2.28 17.53
N SER A 300 0.51 3.21 16.85
CA SER A 300 -0.34 2.95 15.67
C SER A 300 0.47 2.32 14.53
N SER A 301 1.70 2.80 14.29
CA SER A 301 2.63 2.24 13.31
C SER A 301 3.06 0.81 13.66
N ARG A 302 3.36 0.50 14.94
CA ARG A 302 3.68 -0.86 15.41
C ARG A 302 2.50 -1.81 15.23
N ARG A 303 1.28 -1.37 15.58
CA ARG A 303 0.04 -2.14 15.35
C ARG A 303 -0.19 -2.42 13.86
N TYR A 304 0.07 -1.44 13.01
CA TYR A 304 -0.03 -1.62 11.56
C TYR A 304 1.01 -2.60 11.04
N ALA A 305 2.26 -2.48 11.44
CA ALA A 305 3.33 -3.42 11.10
C ALA A 305 3.01 -4.86 11.57
N LYS A 306 2.42 -5.02 12.76
CA LYS A 306 1.94 -6.33 13.25
C LYS A 306 0.87 -6.90 12.32
N ARG A 307 -0.13 -6.11 11.91
CA ARG A 307 -1.16 -6.56 10.95
C ARG A 307 -0.56 -6.98 9.61
N GLN A 308 0.39 -6.20 9.07
CA GLN A 308 1.09 -6.54 7.84
C GLN A 308 1.86 -7.87 7.94
N ARG A 309 2.55 -8.14 9.07
CA ARG A 309 3.25 -9.40 9.32
C ARG A 309 2.28 -10.58 9.44
N THR A 310 1.19 -10.41 10.19
CA THR A 310 0.18 -11.47 10.35
C THR A 310 -0.45 -11.83 9.02
N TRP A 311 -0.87 -10.82 8.24
CA TRP A 311 -1.41 -11.04 6.90
C TRP A 311 -0.38 -11.72 5.98
N GLY A 312 0.88 -11.29 6.03
CA GLY A 312 1.97 -11.89 5.26
C GLY A 312 2.24 -13.36 5.58
N ARG A 313 2.11 -13.78 6.84
CA ARG A 313 2.29 -15.19 7.24
C ARG A 313 1.20 -16.09 6.67
N SER A 314 -0.04 -15.65 6.65
CA SER A 314 -1.17 -16.47 6.21
C SER A 314 -1.33 -16.55 4.68
N ARG A 315 -0.82 -15.56 3.94
CA ARG A 315 -1.09 -15.40 2.50
C ARG A 315 0.14 -15.46 1.59
N ARG A 316 1.35 -15.52 2.15
CA ARG A 316 2.62 -15.47 1.39
C ARG A 316 3.53 -16.65 1.70
N SER A 317 2.97 -17.84 1.90
CA SER A 317 3.76 -19.05 2.15
C SER A 317 4.66 -19.43 0.97
N GLY A 318 4.24 -19.13 -0.26
CA GLY A 318 5.02 -19.35 -1.48
C GLY A 318 6.02 -18.24 -1.85
N TRP A 319 6.15 -17.18 -1.02
CA TRP A 319 7.06 -16.09 -1.27
C TRP A 319 8.43 -16.35 -0.64
N LEU A 320 9.49 -15.94 -1.32
CA LEU A 320 10.85 -16.01 -0.75
C LEU A 320 10.95 -15.09 0.47
N GLY A 321 11.13 -15.67 1.64
CA GLY A 321 11.22 -14.94 2.90
C GLY A 321 12.66 -14.51 3.19
N VAL A 322 12.89 -13.22 3.42
CA VAL A 322 14.17 -12.64 3.83
C VAL A 322 14.09 -12.21 5.29
N ALA A 323 14.82 -12.89 6.16
CA ALA A 323 14.95 -12.53 7.56
C ALA A 323 15.82 -11.27 7.71
N LEU A 324 15.44 -10.37 8.64
CA LEU A 324 16.18 -9.16 8.97
C LEU A 324 16.30 -9.06 10.49
N THR A 325 17.50 -8.98 10.97
CA THR A 325 17.87 -8.90 12.40
C THR A 325 18.64 -7.63 12.72
#